data_e4ac74773d87c505add7fefd24a18899
#
_entry.id   e4ac74773d87c505add7fefd24a18899
#
_cell.length_a   1.000
_cell.length_b   1.000
_cell.length_c   1.000
_cell.angle_alpha   90.00
_cell.angle_beta   90.00
_cell.angle_gamma   90.00
#
_symmetry.space_group_name_H-M   'P 1'
#
loop_
_entity.id
_entity.type
_entity.pdbx_description
1 polymer ?
#
loop_
_entity_poly.entity_id
_entity_poly.type
_entity_poly.pdbx_seq_one_letter_code
_entity_poly.pdbx_strand_id
1 'polypeptide(L)'
;MPSDPYAAQPPSRNRRYLLVLLVAALLVGLGAAVALARGRDADPVASTWVSPSGAPSPASSPSVAATPPTAADPPADLPVISYADGPDGLPEDPGASTLEVPSEALRPAKKMALYDAPGGEPRAYLPKKISGLPTVAPIVARDNGWVAVLAPSSNRRIGWVPAEGWEPEPLRDHIVVDLSEHRLTWLREGAEQRSWTVSVGSDATPTPLGRTFVMGTTTTDGAIYEGLDALVLGTVPEKKENLAASLRGAHTAIHAWSRKSAFGRSVSNGCVRMPAAAQKALLQQIDPGTPVLVVA
;
A
#
# COMPACT_ATOMS: atom_id res chain seq x y z
N MET A 1 -24.21 3.47 -28.71
CA MET A 1 -23.33 2.85 -27.68
C MET A 1 -24.17 2.72 -26.42
N PRO A 2 -24.37 1.55 -25.85
CA PRO A 2 -25.08 1.45 -24.57
C PRO A 2 -24.18 2.06 -23.49
N SER A 3 -24.76 2.96 -22.68
CA SER A 3 -24.11 3.55 -21.51
C SER A 3 -23.75 2.44 -20.51
N ASP A 4 -22.52 2.44 -20.02
CA ASP A 4 -22.02 1.51 -19.02
C ASP A 4 -22.83 1.68 -17.71
N PRO A 5 -23.63 0.70 -17.26
CA PRO A 5 -24.46 0.84 -16.07
C PRO A 5 -23.67 0.79 -14.74
N TYR A 6 -22.34 0.61 -14.81
CA TYR A 6 -21.44 0.49 -13.66
C TYR A 6 -20.42 1.62 -13.55
N ALA A 7 -20.47 2.63 -14.40
CA ALA A 7 -19.66 3.83 -14.23
C ALA A 7 -20.09 4.52 -12.91
N ALA A 8 -19.16 4.70 -11.99
CA ALA A 8 -19.44 5.41 -10.74
C ALA A 8 -19.96 6.80 -11.05
N GLN A 9 -21.11 7.16 -10.49
CA GLN A 9 -21.60 8.52 -10.57
C GLN A 9 -20.66 9.43 -9.76
N PRO A 10 -20.31 10.62 -10.27
CA PRO A 10 -19.54 11.57 -9.50
C PRO A 10 -20.33 11.93 -8.22
N PRO A 11 -19.65 12.14 -7.08
CA PRO A 11 -20.32 12.48 -5.84
C PRO A 11 -21.22 13.69 -6.04
N SER A 12 -22.47 13.60 -5.53
CA SER A 12 -23.48 14.63 -5.75
C SER A 12 -22.96 15.99 -5.29
N ARG A 13 -23.24 17.05 -6.06
CA ARG A 13 -22.84 18.45 -5.77
C ARG A 13 -23.18 18.87 -4.33
N ASN A 14 -24.20 18.30 -3.73
CA ASN A 14 -24.64 18.61 -2.37
C ASN A 14 -23.65 18.21 -1.27
N ARG A 15 -22.87 17.12 -1.45
CA ARG A 15 -21.84 16.73 -0.47
C ARG A 15 -20.65 17.69 -0.44
N ARG A 16 -20.29 18.29 -1.57
CA ARG A 16 -19.23 19.30 -1.64
C ARG A 16 -19.61 20.61 -0.94
N TYR A 17 -20.88 21.02 -1.04
CA TYR A 17 -21.36 22.22 -0.34
C TYR A 17 -21.45 22.01 1.18
N LEU A 18 -21.79 20.81 1.67
CA LEU A 18 -21.81 20.53 3.10
C LEU A 18 -20.40 20.61 3.74
N LEU A 19 -19.39 20.11 3.05
CA LEU A 19 -17.98 20.19 3.52
C LEU A 19 -17.47 21.63 3.53
N VAL A 20 -17.79 22.42 2.50
CA VAL A 20 -17.38 23.84 2.43
C VAL A 20 -18.10 24.68 3.51
N LEU A 21 -19.37 24.41 3.80
CA LEU A 21 -20.12 25.09 4.86
C LEU A 21 -19.62 24.75 6.27
N LEU A 22 -19.19 23.50 6.51
CA LEU A 22 -18.60 23.10 7.80
C LEU A 22 -17.22 23.77 8.05
N VAL A 23 -16.39 23.88 7.02
CA VAL A 23 -15.10 24.59 7.13
C VAL A 23 -15.30 26.09 7.32
N ALA A 24 -16.26 26.71 6.64
CA ALA A 24 -16.58 28.13 6.81
C ALA A 24 -17.13 28.44 8.22
N ALA A 25 -17.97 27.57 8.79
CA ALA A 25 -18.49 27.73 10.15
C ALA A 25 -17.39 27.62 11.22
N LEU A 26 -16.38 26.75 11.03
CA LEU A 26 -15.23 26.62 11.92
C LEU A 26 -14.31 27.86 11.90
N LEU A 27 -14.12 28.50 10.75
CA LEU A 27 -13.29 29.71 10.63
C LEU A 27 -13.97 30.94 11.23
N VAL A 28 -15.30 31.06 11.17
CA VAL A 28 -16.04 32.15 11.82
C VAL A 28 -16.06 31.98 13.34
N GLY A 29 -16.11 30.75 13.86
CA GLY A 29 -16.05 30.46 15.30
C GLY A 29 -14.69 30.84 15.93
N LEU A 30 -13.58 30.59 15.23
CA LEU A 30 -12.24 30.98 15.72
C LEU A 30 -12.02 32.50 15.70
N GLY A 31 -12.59 33.23 14.74
CA GLY A 31 -12.49 34.70 14.66
C GLY A 31 -13.20 35.42 15.81
N ALA A 32 -14.34 34.91 16.27
CA ALA A 32 -15.12 35.48 17.37
C ALA A 32 -14.45 35.26 18.74
N ALA A 33 -13.77 34.17 18.96
CA ALA A 33 -13.07 33.87 20.21
C ALA A 33 -11.83 34.76 20.44
N VAL A 34 -11.16 35.19 19.36
CA VAL A 34 -9.98 36.09 19.46
C VAL A 34 -10.39 37.54 19.70
N ALA A 35 -11.59 37.98 19.26
CA ALA A 35 -12.06 39.33 19.45
C ALA A 35 -12.56 39.64 20.90
N LEU A 36 -13.04 38.62 21.62
CA LEU A 36 -13.51 38.74 23.00
C LEU A 36 -12.40 38.74 24.05
N ALA A 37 -11.17 38.41 23.71
CA ALA A 37 -10.02 38.41 24.63
C ALA A 37 -9.21 39.71 24.68
N ARG A 38 -9.60 40.77 23.92
CA ARG A 38 -8.84 42.02 23.81
C ARG A 38 -9.43 43.24 24.50
N GLY A 39 -10.35 43.07 25.42
CA GLY A 39 -10.99 44.18 26.11
C GLY A 39 -10.87 44.09 27.63
N ARG A 40 -9.66 44.28 28.17
CA ARG A 40 -9.47 44.71 29.56
C ARG A 40 -8.18 45.52 29.64
N ASP A 41 -8.35 46.84 29.69
CA ASP A 41 -7.30 47.77 30.03
C ASP A 41 -6.91 47.57 31.50
N ALA A 42 -5.62 47.39 31.76
CA ALA A 42 -5.03 47.52 33.08
C ALA A 42 -3.78 48.37 32.96
N ASP A 43 -3.72 49.41 33.75
CA ASP A 43 -2.70 50.47 33.83
C ASP A 43 -1.26 49.97 33.98
N PRO A 44 -0.27 50.70 33.47
CA PRO A 44 1.12 50.27 33.46
C PRO A 44 1.78 50.51 34.81
N VAL A 45 2.07 49.47 35.57
CA VAL A 45 3.04 49.52 36.66
C VAL A 45 4.42 49.26 36.04
N ALA A 46 5.25 50.31 36.05
CA ALA A 46 6.64 50.22 35.61
C ALA A 46 7.46 49.37 36.58
N SER A 47 7.74 48.14 36.20
CA SER A 47 8.73 47.28 36.85
C SER A 47 9.97 47.20 35.96
N THR A 48 11.04 47.86 36.39
CA THR A 48 12.37 47.75 35.81
C THR A 48 12.92 46.34 36.04
N TRP A 49 12.82 45.48 35.03
CA TRP A 49 13.54 44.20 35.03
C TRP A 49 14.90 44.40 34.36
N VAL A 50 15.94 44.23 35.16
CA VAL A 50 17.32 44.10 34.66
C VAL A 50 17.44 42.75 33.98
N SER A 51 17.65 42.75 32.66
CA SER A 51 17.96 41.53 31.90
C SER A 51 19.29 40.93 32.41
N PRO A 52 19.30 39.65 32.83
CA PRO A 52 20.57 38.99 33.02
C PRO A 52 21.17 38.69 31.62
N SER A 53 22.34 39.24 31.43
CA SER A 53 23.20 39.08 30.28
C SER A 53 23.43 37.60 29.98
N GLY A 54 23.17 37.20 28.74
CA GLY A 54 23.66 36.06 27.98
C GLY A 54 24.30 34.90 28.70
N ALA A 55 23.49 33.85 28.96
CA ALA A 55 24.04 32.53 28.98
C ALA A 55 24.26 32.08 27.51
N PRO A 56 25.41 31.53 27.14
CA PRO A 56 25.63 30.99 25.79
C PRO A 56 24.65 29.84 25.59
N SER A 57 23.85 29.90 24.52
CA SER A 57 23.07 28.77 24.03
C SER A 57 24.01 27.57 23.89
N PRO A 58 23.64 26.39 24.40
CA PRO A 58 24.47 25.22 24.15
C PRO A 58 24.56 25.01 22.63
N ALA A 59 25.76 25.06 22.13
CA ALA A 59 26.05 24.74 20.73
C ALA A 59 25.48 23.34 20.46
N SER A 60 24.58 23.24 19.49
CA SER A 60 24.08 21.96 19.02
C SER A 60 25.28 21.14 18.58
N SER A 61 25.63 20.12 19.36
CA SER A 61 26.65 19.15 18.96
C SER A 61 26.24 18.58 17.60
N PRO A 62 27.16 18.49 16.61
CA PRO A 62 26.86 17.85 15.35
C PRO A 62 26.41 16.42 15.64
N SER A 63 25.19 16.07 15.28
CA SER A 63 24.74 14.68 15.30
C SER A 63 25.66 13.91 14.36
N VAL A 64 26.52 13.07 14.94
CA VAL A 64 27.35 12.15 14.15
C VAL A 64 26.37 11.22 13.44
N ALA A 65 26.33 11.29 12.10
CA ALA A 65 25.54 10.36 11.31
C ALA A 65 25.98 8.93 11.65
N ALA A 66 25.06 8.13 12.18
CA ALA A 66 25.36 6.75 12.53
C ALA A 66 25.80 5.99 11.28
N THR A 67 26.90 5.24 11.37
CA THR A 67 27.33 4.37 10.28
C THR A 67 26.29 3.28 10.03
N PRO A 68 25.90 3.03 8.78
CA PRO A 68 24.98 1.96 8.44
C PRO A 68 25.44 0.61 9.00
N PRO A 69 24.53 -0.21 9.58
CA PRO A 69 24.88 -1.56 9.98
C PRO A 69 25.35 -2.37 8.78
N THR A 70 26.44 -3.13 8.94
CA THR A 70 26.98 -3.98 7.89
C THR A 70 26.08 -5.20 7.67
N ALA A 71 25.76 -5.50 6.41
CA ALA A 71 25.03 -6.72 6.06
C ALA A 71 25.87 -7.95 6.38
N ALA A 72 25.25 -8.96 7.03
CA ALA A 72 25.86 -10.28 7.16
C ALA A 72 25.96 -10.95 5.77
N ASP A 73 27.01 -11.72 5.54
CA ASP A 73 27.16 -12.50 4.30
C ASP A 73 26.08 -13.56 4.19
N PRO A 74 25.21 -13.51 3.13
CA PRO A 74 24.10 -14.43 3.04
C PRO A 74 24.56 -15.83 2.60
N PRO A 75 24.15 -16.91 3.32
CA PRO A 75 24.41 -18.30 2.91
C PRO A 75 23.86 -18.57 1.50
N ALA A 76 24.61 -19.36 0.71
CA ALA A 76 24.24 -19.63 -0.69
C ALA A 76 22.95 -20.47 -0.84
N ASP A 77 22.59 -21.25 0.20
CA ASP A 77 21.48 -22.19 0.28
C ASP A 77 20.18 -21.57 0.82
N LEU A 78 20.14 -20.24 1.07
CA LEU A 78 18.91 -19.57 1.44
C LEU A 78 17.81 -19.79 0.39
N PRO A 79 16.53 -19.92 0.82
CA PRO A 79 15.40 -20.05 -0.08
C PRO A 79 15.31 -18.84 -1.01
N VAL A 80 14.97 -19.09 -2.27
CA VAL A 80 14.68 -18.03 -3.24
C VAL A 80 13.18 -17.86 -3.31
N ILE A 81 12.68 -16.64 -3.10
CA ILE A 81 11.26 -16.33 -3.24
C ILE A 81 10.80 -16.75 -4.63
N SER A 82 9.75 -17.54 -4.66
CA SER A 82 9.08 -18.01 -5.86
C SER A 82 7.63 -17.56 -5.89
N TYR A 83 6.91 -17.89 -6.94
CA TYR A 83 5.47 -17.64 -7.00
C TYR A 83 4.69 -18.42 -5.94
N ALA A 84 5.12 -19.62 -5.58
CA ALA A 84 4.39 -20.48 -4.65
C ALA A 84 4.87 -20.36 -3.19
N ASP A 85 6.12 -19.95 -3.00
CA ASP A 85 6.79 -20.00 -1.70
C ASP A 85 7.24 -18.60 -1.28
N GLY A 86 6.65 -18.10 -0.22
CA GLY A 86 7.12 -16.96 0.54
C GLY A 86 8.12 -17.38 1.61
N PRO A 87 9.06 -16.53 2.01
CA PRO A 87 10.06 -16.87 3.01
C PRO A 87 9.47 -16.87 4.42
N ASP A 88 9.96 -17.80 5.25
CA ASP A 88 9.74 -17.74 6.69
C ASP A 88 10.73 -16.79 7.38
N GLY A 89 10.40 -16.35 8.59
CA GLY A 89 11.29 -15.55 9.46
C GLY A 89 11.45 -14.08 9.08
N LEU A 90 10.76 -13.58 8.07
CA LEU A 90 10.68 -12.13 7.81
C LEU A 90 9.75 -11.46 8.82
N PRO A 91 10.06 -10.23 9.27
CA PRO A 91 9.24 -9.48 10.23
C PRO A 91 7.87 -9.11 9.65
N GLU A 92 6.93 -8.87 10.56
CA GLU A 92 5.64 -8.30 10.17
C GLU A 92 5.82 -6.87 9.69
N ASP A 93 4.99 -6.48 8.73
CA ASP A 93 4.90 -5.10 8.28
C ASP A 93 4.20 -4.24 9.36
N PRO A 94 4.92 -3.33 10.04
CA PRO A 94 4.31 -2.47 11.07
C PRO A 94 3.27 -1.52 10.49
N GLY A 95 3.34 -1.27 9.18
CA GLY A 95 2.40 -0.43 8.45
C GLY A 95 1.31 -1.20 7.70
N ALA A 96 1.14 -2.51 7.95
CA ALA A 96 0.15 -3.32 7.22
C ALA A 96 -1.28 -2.76 7.28
N SER A 97 -1.65 -2.11 8.38
CA SER A 97 -2.98 -1.53 8.59
C SER A 97 -3.05 -0.02 8.33
N THR A 98 -1.97 0.60 7.87
CA THR A 98 -1.96 2.04 7.56
C THR A 98 -2.48 2.30 6.16
N LEU A 99 -2.99 3.53 5.94
CA LEU A 99 -3.35 4.03 4.61
C LEU A 99 -2.16 4.71 3.91
N GLU A 100 -0.96 4.63 4.49
CA GLU A 100 0.25 5.14 3.86
C GLU A 100 0.61 4.32 2.63
N VAL A 101 0.68 5.02 1.50
CA VAL A 101 0.96 4.42 0.19
C VAL A 101 2.43 4.57 -0.13
N PRO A 102 3.15 3.47 -0.42
CA PRO A 102 4.50 3.56 -0.96
C PRO A 102 4.53 4.37 -2.25
N SER A 103 5.45 5.32 -2.35
CA SER A 103 5.66 6.15 -3.55
C SER A 103 6.82 5.68 -4.42
N GLU A 104 7.55 4.67 -3.96
CA GLU A 104 8.73 4.13 -4.63
C GLU A 104 8.83 2.62 -4.41
N ALA A 105 9.34 1.91 -5.40
CA ALA A 105 9.71 0.50 -5.33
C ALA A 105 11.17 0.30 -5.71
N LEU A 106 11.72 -0.83 -5.34
CA LEU A 106 13.01 -1.28 -5.84
C LEU A 106 12.84 -2.34 -6.94
N ARG A 107 13.74 -2.28 -7.90
CA ARG A 107 13.93 -3.29 -8.93
C ARG A 107 15.31 -3.92 -8.74
N PRO A 108 15.43 -5.21 -8.33
CA PRO A 108 16.72 -5.83 -8.09
C PRO A 108 17.61 -5.85 -9.35
N ALA A 109 18.81 -5.30 -9.29
CA ALA A 109 19.80 -5.40 -10.39
C ALA A 109 20.35 -6.82 -10.53
N LYS A 110 20.41 -7.56 -9.42
CA LYS A 110 20.78 -9.00 -9.31
C LYS A 110 19.95 -9.66 -8.22
N LYS A 111 20.06 -10.98 -8.06
CA LYS A 111 19.49 -11.69 -6.89
C LYS A 111 20.10 -11.07 -5.63
N MET A 112 19.27 -10.62 -4.68
CA MET A 112 19.71 -9.96 -3.46
C MET A 112 19.08 -10.62 -2.21
N ALA A 113 19.80 -10.61 -1.10
CA ALA A 113 19.28 -11.17 0.14
C ALA A 113 18.27 -10.23 0.80
N LEU A 114 17.23 -10.81 1.39
CA LEU A 114 16.30 -10.15 2.30
C LEU A 114 16.68 -10.52 3.74
N TYR A 115 16.77 -9.50 4.59
CA TYR A 115 17.15 -9.61 6.00
C TYR A 115 15.92 -9.33 6.89
N ASP A 116 15.94 -9.83 8.11
CA ASP A 116 14.88 -9.57 9.09
C ASP A 116 14.96 -8.17 9.74
N ALA A 117 16.14 -7.52 9.69
CA ALA A 117 16.37 -6.17 10.19
C ALA A 117 17.56 -5.53 9.46
N PRO A 118 17.78 -4.20 9.56
CA PRO A 118 19.04 -3.58 9.17
C PRO A 118 20.23 -4.22 9.90
N GLY A 119 21.18 -4.80 9.14
CA GLY A 119 22.32 -5.56 9.69
C GLY A 119 21.94 -6.87 10.39
N GLY A 120 20.71 -7.33 10.25
CA GLY A 120 20.20 -8.57 10.85
C GLY A 120 20.55 -9.82 10.05
N GLU A 121 19.78 -10.89 10.27
CA GLU A 121 19.99 -12.19 9.64
C GLU A 121 19.34 -12.28 8.26
N PRO A 122 20.04 -12.80 7.26
CA PRO A 122 19.47 -13.04 5.95
C PRO A 122 18.48 -14.22 6.00
N ARG A 123 17.27 -14.05 5.43
CA ARG A 123 16.19 -15.04 5.49
C ARG A 123 15.84 -15.66 4.15
N ALA A 124 16.03 -14.92 3.05
CA ALA A 124 15.70 -15.40 1.72
C ALA A 124 16.45 -14.60 0.64
N TYR A 125 16.36 -15.05 -0.59
CA TYR A 125 16.76 -14.27 -1.75
C TYR A 125 15.56 -13.72 -2.50
N LEU A 126 15.57 -12.42 -2.81
CA LEU A 126 14.68 -11.76 -3.74
C LEU A 126 15.30 -11.85 -5.15
N PRO A 127 14.70 -12.58 -6.09
CA PRO A 127 15.24 -12.72 -7.44
C PRO A 127 14.86 -11.52 -8.32
N LYS A 128 15.55 -11.34 -9.45
CA LYS A 128 15.19 -10.33 -10.48
C LYS A 128 13.82 -10.56 -11.11
N LYS A 129 13.38 -11.81 -11.16
CA LYS A 129 12.12 -12.25 -11.77
C LYS A 129 11.48 -13.36 -10.95
N ILE A 130 10.18 -13.32 -10.82
CA ILE A 130 9.35 -14.37 -10.26
C ILE A 130 8.42 -14.86 -11.38
N SER A 131 8.47 -16.15 -11.71
CA SER A 131 7.69 -16.74 -12.82
C SER A 131 7.79 -15.98 -14.14
N GLY A 132 8.99 -15.46 -14.46
CA GLY A 132 9.22 -14.68 -15.67
C GLY A 132 8.87 -13.20 -15.57
N LEU A 133 8.10 -12.77 -14.59
CA LEU A 133 7.73 -11.36 -14.35
C LEU A 133 8.87 -10.61 -13.63
N PRO A 134 9.20 -9.39 -14.03
CA PRO A 134 10.17 -8.56 -13.31
C PRO A 134 9.73 -8.34 -11.86
N THR A 135 10.65 -8.49 -10.91
CA THR A 135 10.39 -8.16 -9.51
C THR A 135 10.46 -6.65 -9.32
N VAL A 136 9.35 -6.07 -8.84
CA VAL A 136 9.24 -4.66 -8.46
C VAL A 136 8.58 -4.65 -7.08
N ALA A 137 9.37 -4.38 -6.02
CA ALA A 137 8.92 -4.50 -4.64
C ALA A 137 8.79 -3.10 -3.99
N PRO A 138 7.58 -2.69 -3.55
CA PRO A 138 7.37 -1.40 -2.91
C PRO A 138 8.22 -1.21 -1.66
N ILE A 139 8.86 -0.04 -1.54
CA ILE A 139 9.63 0.36 -0.37
C ILE A 139 8.66 0.94 0.66
N VAL A 140 8.66 0.40 1.87
CA VAL A 140 7.73 0.76 2.94
C VAL A 140 8.40 1.38 4.16
N ALA A 141 9.72 1.29 4.27
CA ALA A 141 10.49 1.96 5.31
C ALA A 141 11.94 2.19 4.86
N ARG A 142 12.62 3.13 5.53
CA ARG A 142 14.04 3.41 5.36
C ARG A 142 14.67 3.59 6.73
N ASP A 143 15.80 2.97 6.95
CA ASP A 143 16.56 3.10 8.19
C ASP A 143 18.05 2.97 7.91
N ASN A 144 18.81 4.01 8.27
CA ASN A 144 20.28 4.04 8.31
C ASN A 144 20.99 3.23 7.21
N GLY A 145 20.75 3.58 5.94
CA GLY A 145 21.36 2.91 4.79
C GLY A 145 20.70 1.59 4.35
N TRP A 146 19.52 1.29 4.88
CA TRP A 146 18.70 0.15 4.52
C TRP A 146 17.31 0.56 4.07
N VAL A 147 16.66 -0.29 3.29
CA VAL A 147 15.24 -0.13 2.91
C VAL A 147 14.47 -1.41 3.20
N ALA A 148 13.26 -1.26 3.70
CA ALA A 148 12.33 -2.38 3.84
C ALA A 148 11.38 -2.42 2.64
N VAL A 149 11.14 -3.61 2.10
CA VAL A 149 10.22 -3.84 0.99
C VAL A 149 9.14 -4.84 1.36
N LEU A 150 7.97 -4.71 0.74
CA LEU A 150 6.94 -5.74 0.84
C LEU A 150 7.44 -7.05 0.25
N ALA A 151 7.36 -8.14 1.03
CA ALA A 151 7.79 -9.44 0.59
C ALA A 151 6.72 -10.07 -0.34
N PRO A 152 7.09 -10.47 -1.57
CA PRO A 152 6.18 -11.24 -2.43
C PRO A 152 5.86 -12.62 -1.83
N SER A 153 4.72 -13.19 -2.22
CA SER A 153 4.26 -14.52 -1.80
C SER A 153 4.07 -14.69 -0.29
N SER A 154 3.89 -13.58 0.42
CA SER A 154 3.74 -13.54 1.87
C SER A 154 2.79 -12.42 2.27
N ASN A 155 1.92 -12.68 3.26
CA ASN A 155 0.97 -11.68 3.72
C ASN A 155 1.57 -10.83 4.85
N ARG A 156 1.52 -9.51 4.71
CA ARG A 156 1.93 -8.56 5.75
C ARG A 156 3.35 -8.79 6.28
N ARG A 157 4.29 -9.14 5.37
CA ARG A 157 5.70 -9.33 5.68
C ARG A 157 6.56 -8.36 4.90
N ILE A 158 7.65 -7.91 5.53
CA ILE A 158 8.66 -7.06 4.90
C ILE A 158 10.03 -7.73 4.99
N GLY A 159 10.90 -7.39 4.04
CA GLY A 159 12.30 -7.78 4.10
C GLY A 159 13.19 -6.54 3.96
N TRP A 160 14.28 -6.50 4.70
CA TRP A 160 15.27 -5.42 4.61
C TRP A 160 16.37 -5.73 3.62
N VAL A 161 16.80 -4.73 2.88
CA VAL A 161 17.94 -4.81 1.96
C VAL A 161 18.83 -3.58 2.15
N PRO A 162 20.15 -3.67 1.86
CA PRO A 162 21.00 -2.47 1.76
C PRO A 162 20.44 -1.49 0.74
N ALA A 163 20.62 -0.18 0.97
CA ALA A 163 20.15 0.88 0.07
C ALA A 163 20.96 0.98 -1.24
N GLU A 164 21.48 -0.15 -1.72
CA GLU A 164 22.27 -0.29 -2.93
C GLU A 164 22.01 -1.62 -3.65
N GLY A 165 22.47 -1.74 -4.89
CA GLY A 165 22.34 -2.99 -5.68
C GLY A 165 20.97 -3.17 -6.33
N TRP A 166 20.17 -2.12 -6.44
CA TRP A 166 18.87 -2.08 -7.09
C TRP A 166 18.63 -0.73 -7.78
N GLU A 167 17.60 -0.68 -8.62
CA GLU A 167 17.15 0.52 -9.32
C GLU A 167 15.82 1.01 -8.71
N PRO A 168 15.66 2.34 -8.48
CA PRO A 168 14.41 2.90 -8.00
C PRO A 168 13.35 2.90 -9.11
N GLU A 169 12.11 2.61 -8.72
CA GLU A 169 10.92 2.67 -9.58
C GLU A 169 9.89 3.58 -8.92
N PRO A 170 9.52 4.73 -9.50
CA PRO A 170 8.50 5.61 -8.92
C PRO A 170 7.12 4.98 -9.04
N LEU A 171 6.34 5.02 -7.96
CA LEU A 171 4.97 4.52 -7.90
C LEU A 171 3.99 5.71 -7.85
N ARG A 172 3.25 5.92 -8.93
CA ARG A 172 2.26 7.02 -9.03
C ARG A 172 0.83 6.54 -8.80
N ASP A 173 0.58 5.29 -9.13
CA ASP A 173 -0.73 4.66 -9.02
C ASP A 173 -0.81 3.80 -7.76
N HIS A 174 -2.01 3.72 -7.19
CA HIS A 174 -2.33 2.74 -6.17
C HIS A 174 -3.80 2.36 -6.21
N ILE A 175 -4.11 1.22 -5.61
CA ILE A 175 -5.45 0.66 -5.55
C ILE A 175 -5.84 0.52 -4.08
N VAL A 176 -7.07 0.92 -3.76
CA VAL A 176 -7.69 0.64 -2.45
C VAL A 176 -8.86 -0.31 -2.68
N VAL A 177 -8.89 -1.40 -1.95
CA VAL A 177 -10.00 -2.36 -1.93
C VAL A 177 -10.66 -2.28 -0.56
N ASP A 178 -11.86 -1.70 -0.49
CA ASP A 178 -12.69 -1.64 0.70
C ASP A 178 -13.62 -2.86 0.73
N LEU A 179 -13.38 -3.75 1.70
CA LEU A 179 -14.12 -5.01 1.81
C LEU A 179 -15.55 -4.78 2.30
N SER A 180 -15.76 -3.81 3.20
CA SER A 180 -17.07 -3.48 3.75
C SER A 180 -17.99 -2.82 2.73
N GLU A 181 -17.44 -1.95 1.88
CA GLU A 181 -18.19 -1.29 0.81
C GLU A 181 -18.19 -2.08 -0.51
N HIS A 182 -17.48 -3.20 -0.58
CA HIS A 182 -17.29 -3.99 -1.82
C HIS A 182 -16.85 -3.10 -2.98
N ARG A 183 -15.89 -2.21 -2.72
CA ARG A 183 -15.44 -1.19 -3.67
C ARG A 183 -13.94 -1.30 -3.91
N LEU A 184 -13.55 -1.19 -5.18
CA LEU A 184 -12.18 -1.00 -5.59
C LEU A 184 -12.05 0.42 -6.15
N THR A 185 -11.09 1.18 -5.64
CA THR A 185 -10.77 2.53 -6.10
C THR A 185 -9.34 2.56 -6.65
N TRP A 186 -9.17 3.07 -7.86
CA TRP A 186 -7.88 3.38 -8.44
C TRP A 186 -7.58 4.86 -8.25
N LEU A 187 -6.40 5.16 -7.70
CA LEU A 187 -5.91 6.51 -7.47
C LEU A 187 -4.57 6.70 -8.19
N ARG A 188 -4.34 7.91 -8.70
CA ARG A 188 -3.07 8.35 -9.27
C ARG A 188 -2.62 9.62 -8.56
N GLU A 189 -1.42 9.61 -8.00
CA GLU A 189 -0.86 10.74 -7.21
C GLU A 189 -1.84 11.23 -6.12
N GLY A 190 -2.52 10.27 -5.46
CA GLY A 190 -3.51 10.53 -4.42
C GLY A 190 -4.89 10.96 -4.90
N ALA A 191 -5.08 11.24 -6.19
CA ALA A 191 -6.37 11.63 -6.77
C ALA A 191 -7.13 10.40 -7.30
N GLU A 192 -8.39 10.24 -6.86
CA GLU A 192 -9.28 9.18 -7.39
C GLU A 192 -9.48 9.36 -8.89
N GLN A 193 -9.14 8.32 -9.65
CA GLN A 193 -9.37 8.24 -11.08
C GLN A 193 -10.71 7.58 -11.38
N ARG A 194 -10.93 6.40 -10.76
CA ARG A 194 -12.17 5.62 -10.91
C ARG A 194 -12.39 4.74 -9.69
N SER A 195 -13.67 4.39 -9.46
CA SER A 195 -14.03 3.34 -8.52
C SER A 195 -15.11 2.42 -9.11
N TRP A 196 -15.13 1.17 -8.62
CA TRP A 196 -16.06 0.14 -9.10
C TRP A 196 -16.54 -0.73 -7.95
N THR A 197 -17.78 -1.21 -8.07
CA THR A 197 -18.29 -2.26 -7.20
C THR A 197 -17.65 -3.59 -7.60
N VAL A 198 -17.11 -4.30 -6.61
CA VAL A 198 -16.39 -5.56 -6.79
C VAL A 198 -17.01 -6.67 -5.96
N SER A 199 -16.54 -7.90 -6.15
CA SER A 199 -16.77 -9.00 -5.23
C SER A 199 -15.44 -9.39 -4.59
N VAL A 200 -15.47 -9.67 -3.29
CA VAL A 200 -14.31 -10.01 -2.47
C VAL A 200 -14.44 -11.41 -1.87
N GLY A 201 -13.43 -11.86 -1.13
CA GLY A 201 -13.41 -13.17 -0.48
C GLY A 201 -14.54 -13.37 0.48
N SER A 202 -15.03 -14.62 0.57
CA SER A 202 -16.01 -15.04 1.60
C SER A 202 -15.31 -15.21 2.96
N ASP A 203 -16.07 -15.35 4.03
CA ASP A 203 -15.55 -15.64 5.38
C ASP A 203 -14.72 -16.93 5.44
N ALA A 204 -15.06 -17.91 4.59
CA ALA A 204 -14.31 -19.16 4.47
C ALA A 204 -12.98 -18.97 3.76
N THR A 205 -12.88 -18.00 2.86
CA THR A 205 -11.68 -17.71 2.03
C THR A 205 -11.54 -16.20 1.85
N PRO A 206 -11.18 -15.45 2.93
CA PRO A 206 -11.17 -13.99 2.91
C PRO A 206 -10.12 -13.45 1.95
N THR A 207 -10.38 -12.26 1.41
CA THR A 207 -9.34 -11.45 0.78
C THR A 207 -8.40 -10.96 1.90
N PRO A 208 -7.08 -11.22 1.82
CA PRO A 208 -6.15 -10.84 2.86
C PRO A 208 -6.12 -9.33 3.08
N LEU A 209 -6.26 -8.90 4.33
CA LEU A 209 -6.16 -7.49 4.73
C LEU A 209 -4.71 -6.99 4.71
N GLY A 210 -4.57 -5.68 4.63
CA GLY A 210 -3.30 -4.97 4.70
C GLY A 210 -2.77 -4.54 3.35
N ARG A 211 -1.57 -3.97 3.35
CA ARG A 211 -0.94 -3.51 2.10
C ARG A 211 -0.21 -4.65 1.39
N THR A 212 -0.36 -4.66 0.08
CA THR A 212 0.30 -5.56 -0.86
C THR A 212 0.61 -4.79 -2.15
N PHE A 213 0.92 -5.48 -3.22
CA PHE A 213 1.23 -4.85 -4.50
C PHE A 213 0.93 -5.78 -5.67
N VAL A 214 0.86 -5.21 -6.86
CA VAL A 214 0.71 -5.95 -8.12
C VAL A 214 2.07 -6.53 -8.51
N MET A 215 2.20 -7.85 -8.54
CA MET A 215 3.42 -8.51 -9.04
C MET A 215 3.54 -8.45 -10.56
N GLY A 216 2.42 -8.38 -11.25
CA GLY A 216 2.31 -8.36 -12.70
C GLY A 216 1.00 -8.95 -13.17
N THR A 217 0.94 -9.32 -14.45
CA THR A 217 -0.25 -9.94 -15.06
C THR A 217 -0.03 -11.42 -15.34
N THR A 218 -1.12 -12.19 -15.35
CA THR A 218 -1.14 -13.58 -15.78
C THR A 218 -2.36 -13.83 -16.66
N THR A 219 -2.19 -14.65 -17.68
CA THR A 219 -3.31 -15.13 -18.52
C THR A 219 -4.29 -15.92 -17.68
N THR A 220 -5.58 -15.75 -17.96
CA THR A 220 -6.64 -16.54 -17.35
C THR A 220 -7.34 -17.40 -18.39
N ASP A 221 -7.68 -18.63 -17.99
CA ASP A 221 -8.43 -19.56 -18.82
C ASP A 221 -9.90 -19.63 -18.41
N GLY A 222 -10.77 -19.68 -19.39
CA GLY A 222 -12.22 -19.85 -19.21
C GLY A 222 -13.02 -18.58 -19.43
N ALA A 223 -14.22 -18.77 -19.98
CA ALA A 223 -15.14 -17.69 -20.36
C ALA A 223 -15.58 -16.80 -19.18
N ILE A 224 -15.45 -17.30 -17.95
CA ILE A 224 -15.80 -16.55 -16.73
C ILE A 224 -14.92 -15.29 -16.53
N TYR A 225 -13.71 -15.29 -17.08
CA TYR A 225 -12.75 -14.18 -17.02
C TYR A 225 -12.82 -13.22 -18.21
N GLU A 226 -13.78 -13.44 -19.12
CA GLU A 226 -14.03 -12.57 -20.30
C GLU A 226 -12.81 -12.43 -21.23
N GLY A 227 -11.87 -13.37 -21.22
CA GLY A 227 -10.64 -13.33 -22.02
C GLY A 227 -9.64 -12.26 -21.61
N LEU A 228 -9.73 -11.75 -20.38
CA LEU A 228 -8.83 -10.74 -19.83
C LEU A 228 -7.85 -11.34 -18.84
N ASP A 229 -6.61 -10.86 -18.85
CA ASP A 229 -5.60 -11.20 -17.86
C ASP A 229 -6.00 -10.77 -16.43
N ALA A 230 -5.42 -11.43 -15.44
CA ALA A 230 -5.52 -11.03 -14.04
C ALA A 230 -4.30 -10.23 -13.60
N LEU A 231 -4.50 -9.26 -12.70
CA LEU A 231 -3.44 -8.62 -11.93
C LEU A 231 -3.14 -9.50 -10.71
N VAL A 232 -1.96 -10.11 -10.69
CA VAL A 232 -1.51 -10.99 -9.60
C VAL A 232 -1.01 -10.13 -8.44
N LEU A 233 -1.49 -10.39 -7.23
CA LEU A 233 -1.07 -9.67 -6.03
C LEU A 233 0.06 -10.41 -5.30
N GLY A 234 0.86 -9.66 -4.53
CA GLY A 234 1.90 -10.20 -3.67
C GLY A 234 1.40 -11.09 -2.54
N THR A 235 0.09 -11.13 -2.30
CA THR A 235 -0.56 -11.90 -1.24
C THR A 235 -1.00 -13.28 -1.68
N VAL A 236 -1.06 -14.20 -0.72
CA VAL A 236 -1.54 -15.57 -0.88
C VAL A 236 -2.79 -15.79 -0.01
N PRO A 237 -3.67 -16.75 -0.35
CA PRO A 237 -4.85 -17.05 0.47
C PRO A 237 -4.46 -17.44 1.90
N GLU A 238 -5.16 -16.87 2.90
CA GLU A 238 -4.88 -17.16 4.32
C GLU A 238 -5.40 -18.52 4.77
N LYS A 239 -6.57 -18.93 4.27
CA LYS A 239 -7.24 -20.20 4.61
C LYS A 239 -7.14 -21.17 3.42
N LYS A 240 -5.90 -21.54 3.06
CA LYS A 240 -5.63 -22.42 1.89
C LYS A 240 -6.34 -23.77 1.97
N GLU A 241 -6.57 -24.27 3.18
CA GLU A 241 -7.27 -25.54 3.43
C GLU A 241 -8.72 -25.54 2.92
N ASN A 242 -9.35 -24.36 2.89
CA ASN A 242 -10.73 -24.19 2.39
C ASN A 242 -10.82 -24.08 0.86
N LEU A 243 -9.67 -24.06 0.18
CA LEU A 243 -9.60 -23.99 -1.27
C LEU A 243 -9.51 -25.38 -1.92
N ALA A 244 -10.03 -25.48 -3.14
CA ALA A 244 -9.74 -26.64 -3.99
C ALA A 244 -8.22 -26.81 -4.15
N ALA A 245 -7.74 -28.05 -4.21
CA ALA A 245 -6.31 -28.36 -4.26
C ALA A 245 -5.56 -27.58 -5.37
N SER A 246 -6.19 -27.40 -6.53
CA SER A 246 -5.64 -26.65 -7.67
C SER A 246 -5.46 -25.15 -7.41
N LEU A 247 -6.08 -24.58 -6.38
CA LEU A 247 -6.01 -23.16 -6.03
C LEU A 247 -5.11 -22.88 -4.83
N ARG A 248 -4.67 -23.90 -4.10
CA ARG A 248 -3.91 -23.70 -2.85
C ARG A 248 -2.53 -23.07 -3.06
N GLY A 249 -1.95 -23.23 -4.23
CA GLY A 249 -0.67 -22.62 -4.62
C GLY A 249 -0.82 -21.29 -5.38
N ALA A 250 -2.05 -20.80 -5.58
CA ALA A 250 -2.28 -19.58 -6.32
C ALA A 250 -2.20 -18.35 -5.41
N HIS A 251 -1.74 -17.23 -5.96
CA HIS A 251 -1.87 -15.91 -5.36
C HIS A 251 -3.31 -15.42 -5.38
N THR A 252 -3.64 -14.44 -4.54
CA THR A 252 -4.82 -13.62 -4.77
C THR A 252 -4.60 -12.73 -5.98
N ALA A 253 -5.68 -12.31 -6.62
CA ALA A 253 -5.61 -11.52 -7.84
C ALA A 253 -6.82 -10.57 -7.96
N ILE A 254 -6.68 -9.54 -8.79
CA ILE A 254 -7.79 -8.73 -9.28
C ILE A 254 -8.07 -9.19 -10.72
N HIS A 255 -9.30 -9.60 -11.01
CA HIS A 255 -9.64 -10.16 -12.33
C HIS A 255 -11.10 -9.92 -12.73
N ALA A 256 -11.36 -9.99 -14.03
CA ALA A 256 -12.71 -9.93 -14.57
C ALA A 256 -13.58 -11.08 -14.09
N TRP A 257 -14.89 -10.84 -14.03
CA TRP A 257 -15.88 -11.85 -13.71
C TRP A 257 -17.18 -11.60 -14.46
N SER A 258 -17.67 -12.61 -15.20
CA SER A 258 -18.84 -12.45 -16.06
C SER A 258 -20.18 -12.45 -15.31
N ARG A 259 -20.23 -13.03 -14.09
CA ARG A 259 -21.46 -13.15 -13.30
C ARG A 259 -21.71 -11.87 -12.50
N LYS A 260 -22.55 -10.97 -13.02
CA LYS A 260 -22.88 -9.68 -12.41
C LYS A 260 -23.47 -9.78 -11.00
N SER A 261 -24.21 -10.88 -10.67
CA SER A 261 -24.78 -11.11 -9.35
C SER A 261 -23.75 -11.36 -8.24
N ALA A 262 -22.47 -11.48 -8.57
CA ALA A 262 -21.41 -11.58 -7.58
C ALA A 262 -21.00 -10.22 -7.00
N PHE A 263 -21.15 -9.14 -7.76
CA PHE A 263 -20.67 -7.81 -7.35
C PHE A 263 -21.46 -7.26 -6.16
N GLY A 264 -20.77 -6.57 -5.25
CA GLY A 264 -21.31 -6.11 -3.97
C GLY A 264 -21.46 -7.24 -2.93
N ARG A 265 -20.71 -8.34 -3.09
CA ARG A 265 -20.83 -9.51 -2.21
C ARG A 265 -19.48 -10.14 -1.89
N SER A 266 -19.36 -10.75 -0.71
CA SER A 266 -18.22 -11.53 -0.24
C SER A 266 -18.42 -13.02 -0.61
N VAL A 267 -18.09 -13.40 -1.86
CA VAL A 267 -18.39 -14.74 -2.42
C VAL A 267 -17.23 -15.32 -3.24
N SER A 268 -16.06 -14.70 -3.23
CA SER A 268 -14.90 -15.23 -3.95
C SER A 268 -14.05 -16.16 -3.08
N ASN A 269 -13.03 -16.74 -3.69
CA ASN A 269 -12.01 -17.55 -3.01
C ASN A 269 -10.80 -16.69 -2.57
N GLY A 270 -11.01 -15.42 -2.25
CA GLY A 270 -9.96 -14.46 -1.85
C GLY A 270 -9.59 -13.46 -2.93
N CYS A 271 -9.83 -13.74 -4.21
CA CYS A 271 -9.61 -12.78 -5.30
C CYS A 271 -10.65 -11.65 -5.31
N VAL A 272 -10.25 -10.50 -5.83
CA VAL A 272 -11.15 -9.38 -6.11
C VAL A 272 -11.69 -9.54 -7.53
N ARG A 273 -13.02 -9.70 -7.66
CA ARG A 273 -13.71 -9.88 -8.95
C ARG A 273 -14.37 -8.59 -9.36
N MET A 274 -14.20 -8.18 -10.61
CA MET A 274 -14.72 -6.92 -11.11
C MET A 274 -15.33 -7.05 -12.51
N PRO A 275 -16.13 -6.05 -12.97
CA PRO A 275 -16.65 -6.04 -14.34
C PRO A 275 -15.52 -6.02 -15.38
N ALA A 276 -15.70 -6.71 -16.51
CA ALA A 276 -14.68 -6.81 -17.56
C ALA A 276 -14.21 -5.44 -18.08
N ALA A 277 -15.11 -4.47 -18.25
CA ALA A 277 -14.72 -3.12 -18.66
C ALA A 277 -13.81 -2.42 -17.65
N ALA A 278 -14.03 -2.67 -16.34
CA ALA A 278 -13.19 -2.17 -15.27
C ALA A 278 -11.81 -2.85 -15.25
N GLN A 279 -11.77 -4.19 -15.37
CA GLN A 279 -10.52 -4.94 -15.49
C GLN A 279 -9.69 -4.46 -16.67
N LYS A 280 -10.31 -4.30 -17.84
CA LYS A 280 -9.64 -3.78 -19.04
C LYS A 280 -9.04 -2.39 -18.80
N ALA A 281 -9.73 -1.51 -18.08
CA ALA A 281 -9.22 -0.18 -17.74
C ALA A 281 -8.01 -0.25 -16.82
N LEU A 282 -8.02 -1.13 -15.79
CA LEU A 282 -6.87 -1.32 -14.91
C LEU A 282 -5.66 -1.92 -15.63
N LEU A 283 -5.86 -2.93 -16.47
CA LEU A 283 -4.77 -3.58 -17.23
C LEU A 283 -4.02 -2.61 -18.17
N GLN A 284 -4.64 -1.48 -18.54
CA GLN A 284 -4.02 -0.46 -19.35
C GLN A 284 -3.20 0.58 -18.58
N GLN A 285 -3.30 0.59 -17.26
CA GLN A 285 -2.79 1.68 -16.42
C GLN A 285 -1.92 1.20 -15.26
N ILE A 286 -2.10 -0.05 -14.83
CA ILE A 286 -1.48 -0.58 -13.62
C ILE A 286 -0.27 -1.42 -13.99
N ASP A 287 0.89 -0.98 -13.48
CA ASP A 287 2.18 -1.62 -13.67
C ASP A 287 2.58 -2.52 -12.47
N PRO A 288 3.53 -3.45 -12.65
CA PRO A 288 4.15 -4.19 -11.54
C PRO A 288 4.71 -3.22 -10.49
N GLY A 289 4.57 -3.57 -9.22
CA GLY A 289 4.94 -2.72 -8.08
C GLY A 289 3.82 -1.82 -7.58
N THR A 290 2.75 -1.60 -8.36
CA THR A 290 1.62 -0.76 -7.92
C THR A 290 1.09 -1.24 -6.56
N PRO A 291 1.07 -0.37 -5.51
CA PRO A 291 0.56 -0.71 -4.20
C PRO A 291 -0.94 -1.00 -4.22
N VAL A 292 -1.35 -1.97 -3.42
CA VAL A 292 -2.75 -2.32 -3.19
C VAL A 292 -2.99 -2.35 -1.69
N LEU A 293 -3.93 -1.54 -1.20
CA LEU A 293 -4.36 -1.50 0.19
C LEU A 293 -5.71 -2.19 0.30
N VAL A 294 -5.77 -3.26 1.09
CA VAL A 294 -7.02 -3.96 1.38
C VAL A 294 -7.45 -3.58 2.80
N VAL A 295 -8.57 -2.88 2.91
CA VAL A 295 -9.14 -2.37 4.16
C VAL A 295 -10.48 -3.04 4.48
N ALA A 296 -10.83 -3.08 5.79
CA ALA A 296 -12.06 -3.73 6.28
C ALA A 296 -13.31 -2.90 6.03
#